data_876d399dae6b2661239b260357f132e8
#
_entry.id   876d399dae6b2661239b260357f132e8
#
_cell.length_a   1.000
_cell.length_b   1.000
_cell.length_c   1.000
_cell.angle_alpha   90.00
_cell.angle_beta   90.00
_cell.angle_gamma   90.00
#
_symmetry.space_group_name_H-M   'P 1'
#
loop_
_entity.id
_entity.type
_entity.pdbx_description
1 polymer ?
#
loop_
_entity_poly.entity_id
_entity_poly.type
_entity_poly.pdbx_seq_one_letter_code
_entity_poly.pdbx_strand_id
1 'polypeptide(L)'
;ELLEFGEMTLRNWWDTNENLREMYADRETFVQDTLGVLRNNFDLTKTTDWRDLAYRTGLSKDVAMSIRGGGDKMQYYFSYNYYDEKGTQVGYDLTRHLFKARMDFDITEFLSFGVNMNGTFQKSVSPYTGLVTMESIHPWISPYNEDGTLKYNMEAWSDMVMSAEALVNPLRDNAYNDLTELRNNLFGSFSGILKPFSWLTLSSTNTFTLINTNANEYLDSRTYSGNHSSNNVSNGTLKVDDGRSWSFLTSNILRLQHRFGEHSLGGLLGQEWYERHSRTSHVEMYDQLIAGERNVGGFAKQGRKNDAGVVPTGTESDAGSFSVFSEI
;
A
#
# COMPACT_ATOMS: atom_id res chain seq x y z
N GLU A 1 -14.65 35.37 -10.54
CA GLU A 1 -13.60 35.11 -9.52
C GLU A 1 -12.43 34.28 -10.06
N LEU A 2 -12.66 33.05 -10.61
CA LEU A 2 -11.57 32.22 -11.14
C LEU A 2 -10.85 32.85 -12.34
N LEU A 3 -11.60 33.50 -13.24
CA LEU A 3 -11.02 34.25 -14.36
C LEU A 3 -10.26 35.49 -13.90
N GLU A 4 -10.74 36.18 -12.91
CA GLU A 4 -10.09 37.35 -12.31
C GLU A 4 -8.78 36.92 -11.61
N PHE A 5 -8.81 35.79 -10.89
CA PHE A 5 -7.62 35.22 -10.31
C PHE A 5 -6.62 34.78 -11.39
N GLY A 6 -7.10 34.11 -12.44
CA GLY A 6 -6.30 33.74 -13.60
C GLY A 6 -5.65 34.94 -14.28
N GLU A 7 -6.39 36.00 -14.49
CA GLU A 7 -5.87 37.26 -15.05
C GLU A 7 -4.78 37.86 -14.16
N MET A 8 -5.01 37.92 -12.85
CA MET A 8 -4.00 38.41 -11.88
C MET A 8 -2.74 37.56 -11.93
N THR A 9 -2.87 36.23 -12.03
CA THR A 9 -1.74 35.30 -12.13
C THR A 9 -0.95 35.51 -13.41
N LEU A 10 -1.62 35.70 -14.55
CA LEU A 10 -0.97 35.99 -15.84
C LEU A 10 -0.21 37.32 -15.78
N ARG A 11 -0.77 38.33 -15.15
CA ARG A 11 -0.11 39.65 -14.96
C ARG A 11 1.15 39.52 -14.12
N ASN A 12 1.09 38.77 -13.01
CA ASN A 12 2.25 38.50 -12.16
C ASN A 12 3.32 37.69 -12.90
N TRP A 13 2.91 36.73 -13.72
CA TRP A 13 3.83 35.92 -14.51
C TRP A 13 4.58 36.75 -15.57
N TRP A 14 3.87 37.63 -16.26
CA TRP A 14 4.52 38.62 -17.12
C TRP A 14 5.57 39.45 -16.41
N ASP A 15 5.26 39.95 -15.23
CA ASP A 15 6.15 40.84 -14.48
C ASP A 15 7.43 40.11 -14.01
N THR A 16 7.38 38.80 -13.89
CA THR A 16 8.50 37.96 -13.39
C THR A 16 9.24 37.19 -14.48
N ASN A 17 8.76 37.14 -15.74
CA ASN A 17 9.32 36.33 -16.82
C ASN A 17 9.82 37.18 -18.00
N GLU A 18 11.14 37.23 -18.17
CA GLU A 18 11.78 37.99 -19.27
C GLU A 18 11.45 37.45 -20.63
N ASN A 19 11.33 36.15 -20.81
CA ASN A 19 11.03 35.53 -22.11
C ASN A 19 9.64 35.93 -22.62
N LEU A 20 8.66 36.12 -21.73
CA LEU A 20 7.32 36.61 -22.13
C LEU A 20 7.37 38.05 -22.65
N ARG A 21 8.23 38.90 -22.06
CA ARG A 21 8.42 40.28 -22.48
C ARG A 21 9.14 40.41 -23.83
N GLU A 22 9.88 39.38 -24.23
CA GLU A 22 10.47 39.28 -25.58
C GLU A 22 9.47 38.76 -26.61
N MET A 23 8.54 37.87 -26.21
CA MET A 23 7.59 37.22 -27.11
C MET A 23 6.36 38.10 -27.44
N TYR A 24 5.94 38.93 -26.51
CA TYR A 24 4.74 39.74 -26.64
C TYR A 24 5.07 41.23 -26.59
N ALA A 25 4.31 42.05 -27.32
CA ALA A 25 4.53 43.48 -27.40
C ALA A 25 4.34 44.20 -26.06
N ASP A 26 3.36 43.77 -25.28
CA ASP A 26 3.04 44.30 -23.96
C ASP A 26 2.26 43.29 -23.13
N ARG A 27 2.14 43.60 -21.83
CA ARG A 27 1.47 42.73 -20.84
C ARG A 27 -0.01 42.49 -21.17
N GLU A 28 -0.70 43.52 -21.65
CA GLU A 28 -2.14 43.43 -21.92
C GLU A 28 -2.40 42.50 -23.11
N THR A 29 -1.62 42.61 -24.16
CA THR A 29 -1.65 41.69 -25.30
C THR A 29 -1.41 40.22 -24.89
N PHE A 30 -0.39 39.97 -24.05
CA PHE A 30 -0.17 38.64 -23.50
C PHE A 30 -1.37 38.09 -22.72
N VAL A 31 -1.92 38.91 -21.81
CA VAL A 31 -3.06 38.50 -20.96
C VAL A 31 -4.31 38.26 -21.81
N GLN A 32 -4.62 39.14 -22.78
CA GLN A 32 -5.82 39.00 -23.60
C GLN A 32 -5.72 37.86 -24.60
N ASP A 33 -4.54 37.63 -25.19
CA ASP A 33 -4.32 36.49 -26.09
C ASP A 33 -4.49 35.17 -25.32
N THR A 34 -3.91 35.09 -24.15
CA THR A 34 -4.01 33.89 -23.30
C THR A 34 -5.42 33.62 -22.82
N LEU A 35 -6.13 34.66 -22.36
CA LEU A 35 -7.56 34.55 -22.00
C LEU A 35 -8.48 34.34 -23.20
N GLY A 36 -8.08 34.84 -24.38
CA GLY A 36 -8.78 34.60 -25.64
C GLY A 36 -8.73 33.13 -26.06
N VAL A 37 -7.58 32.48 -25.91
CA VAL A 37 -7.45 31.04 -26.13
C VAL A 37 -8.37 30.24 -25.21
N LEU A 38 -8.45 30.63 -23.93
CA LEU A 38 -9.37 30.00 -22.96
C LEU A 38 -10.83 30.12 -23.40
N ARG A 39 -11.27 31.36 -23.71
CA ARG A 39 -12.66 31.67 -24.08
C ARG A 39 -13.08 30.99 -25.38
N ASN A 40 -12.12 30.78 -26.31
CA ASN A 40 -12.39 30.16 -27.61
C ASN A 40 -12.42 28.64 -27.54
N ASN A 41 -11.67 28.03 -26.63
CA ASN A 41 -11.52 26.58 -26.56
C ASN A 41 -12.40 25.93 -25.49
N PHE A 42 -12.87 26.68 -24.51
CA PHE A 42 -13.66 26.16 -23.39
C PHE A 42 -14.96 26.91 -23.20
N ASP A 43 -16.02 26.17 -22.92
CA ASP A 43 -17.27 26.74 -22.45
C ASP A 43 -17.14 27.07 -20.96
N LEU A 44 -16.71 28.30 -20.66
CA LEU A 44 -16.50 28.77 -19.29
C LEU A 44 -17.79 28.90 -18.46
N THR A 45 -18.96 28.68 -19.08
CA THR A 45 -20.25 28.66 -18.38
C THR A 45 -20.53 27.29 -17.77
N LYS A 46 -19.86 26.22 -18.24
CA LYS A 46 -19.93 24.88 -17.68
C LYS A 46 -18.88 24.71 -16.60
N THR A 47 -19.28 24.09 -15.51
CA THR A 47 -18.38 23.80 -14.39
C THR A 47 -18.45 22.33 -14.03
N THR A 48 -17.29 21.71 -13.88
CA THR A 48 -17.12 20.36 -13.33
C THR A 48 -16.69 20.48 -11.88
N ASP A 49 -17.44 19.92 -10.96
CA ASP A 49 -17.00 19.80 -9.58
C ASP A 49 -16.09 18.57 -9.45
N TRP A 50 -14.79 18.78 -9.59
CA TRP A 50 -13.78 17.75 -9.48
C TRP A 50 -13.70 17.13 -8.09
N ARG A 51 -14.10 17.89 -7.04
CA ARG A 51 -14.14 17.36 -5.67
C ARG A 51 -15.26 16.35 -5.51
N ASP A 52 -16.46 16.66 -6.03
CA ASP A 52 -17.60 15.73 -5.99
C ASP A 52 -17.32 14.45 -6.77
N LEU A 53 -16.50 14.50 -7.83
CA LEU A 53 -16.05 13.34 -8.60
C LEU A 53 -14.93 12.54 -7.89
N ALA A 54 -14.11 13.22 -7.10
CA ALA A 54 -12.96 12.59 -6.41
C ALA A 54 -13.34 12.01 -5.05
N TYR A 55 -14.34 12.58 -4.39
CA TYR A 55 -14.73 12.20 -3.03
C TYR A 55 -16.10 11.52 -3.00
N ARG A 56 -16.26 10.69 -2.02
CA ARG A 56 -17.55 10.08 -1.62
C ARG A 56 -17.67 10.05 -0.11
N THR A 57 -18.86 9.85 0.40
CA THR A 57 -19.03 9.47 1.81
C THR A 57 -18.35 8.12 2.04
N GLY A 58 -17.31 8.11 2.86
CA GLY A 58 -16.64 6.87 3.28
C GLY A 58 -17.57 6.03 4.14
N LEU A 59 -17.47 4.71 3.99
CA LEU A 59 -18.22 3.74 4.79
C LEU A 59 -17.27 2.67 5.31
N SER A 60 -17.26 2.46 6.62
CA SER A 60 -16.55 1.34 7.23
C SER A 60 -17.51 0.40 7.95
N LYS A 61 -17.21 -0.88 7.88
CA LYS A 61 -17.89 -1.95 8.62
C LYS A 61 -16.84 -2.69 9.42
N ASP A 62 -17.08 -2.82 10.72
CA ASP A 62 -16.22 -3.57 11.64
C ASP A 62 -17.09 -4.57 12.42
N VAL A 63 -16.85 -5.86 12.18
CA VAL A 63 -17.58 -6.94 12.82
C VAL A 63 -16.59 -7.81 13.58
N ALA A 64 -16.70 -7.83 14.89
CA ALA A 64 -15.87 -8.63 15.77
C ALA A 64 -16.69 -9.68 16.51
N MET A 65 -16.19 -10.92 16.53
CA MET A 65 -16.73 -12.03 17.28
C MET A 65 -15.63 -12.65 18.13
N SER A 66 -15.95 -13.06 19.36
CA SER A 66 -15.00 -13.79 20.17
C SER A 66 -15.69 -14.82 21.06
N ILE A 67 -14.96 -15.88 21.35
CA ILE A 67 -15.34 -16.91 22.29
C ILE A 67 -14.18 -17.14 23.27
N ARG A 68 -14.47 -17.24 24.53
CA ARG A 68 -13.52 -17.59 25.58
C ARG A 68 -14.15 -18.58 26.55
N GLY A 69 -13.33 -19.43 27.09
CA GLY A 69 -13.74 -20.39 28.08
C GLY A 69 -12.56 -21.09 28.70
N GLY A 70 -12.83 -21.99 29.59
CA GLY A 70 -11.80 -22.79 30.24
C GLY A 70 -12.23 -23.28 31.63
N GLY A 71 -11.30 -23.96 32.25
CA GLY A 71 -11.37 -24.48 33.62
C GLY A 71 -9.98 -24.42 34.24
N ASP A 72 -9.78 -25.18 35.30
CA ASP A 72 -8.55 -25.15 36.13
C ASP A 72 -7.30 -25.58 35.33
N LYS A 73 -7.46 -26.39 34.27
CA LYS A 73 -6.36 -26.96 33.52
C LYS A 73 -6.19 -26.43 32.09
N MET A 74 -7.18 -25.68 31.62
CA MET A 74 -7.15 -25.15 30.23
C MET A 74 -7.95 -23.86 30.17
N GLN A 75 -7.38 -22.86 29.49
CA GLN A 75 -8.07 -21.63 29.11
C GLN A 75 -7.89 -21.43 27.61
N TYR A 76 -8.94 -20.91 26.97
CA TYR A 76 -8.88 -20.58 25.55
C TYR A 76 -9.59 -19.28 25.23
N TYR A 77 -9.08 -18.63 24.19
CA TYR A 77 -9.66 -17.45 23.57
C TYR A 77 -9.51 -17.55 22.08
N PHE A 78 -10.61 -17.39 21.35
CA PHE A 78 -10.62 -17.26 19.90
C PHE A 78 -11.35 -15.98 19.53
N SER A 79 -10.85 -15.25 18.54
CA SER A 79 -11.56 -14.11 17.97
C SER A 79 -11.36 -14.02 16.47
N TYR A 80 -12.36 -13.47 15.84
CA TYR A 80 -12.36 -13.11 14.43
C TYR A 80 -12.87 -11.69 14.30
N ASN A 81 -12.18 -10.90 13.47
CA ASN A 81 -12.61 -9.56 13.10
C ASN A 81 -12.60 -9.43 11.58
N TYR A 82 -13.71 -8.95 11.05
CA TYR A 82 -13.85 -8.55 9.66
C TYR A 82 -13.97 -7.04 9.60
N TYR A 83 -13.08 -6.41 8.82
CA TYR A 83 -13.10 -4.99 8.56
C TYR A 83 -13.18 -4.75 7.07
N ASP A 84 -14.14 -3.91 6.64
CA ASP A 84 -14.34 -3.50 5.26
C ASP A 84 -14.51 -1.98 5.23
N GLU A 85 -13.69 -1.30 4.45
CA GLU A 85 -13.68 0.15 4.35
C GLU A 85 -13.72 0.56 2.88
N LYS A 86 -14.66 1.45 2.58
CA LYS A 86 -14.66 2.26 1.38
C LYS A 86 -14.21 3.66 1.77
N GLY A 87 -13.00 4.05 1.36
CA GLY A 87 -12.41 5.32 1.70
C GLY A 87 -13.22 6.51 1.19
N THR A 88 -12.94 7.68 1.72
CA THR A 88 -13.55 8.93 1.28
C THR A 88 -13.11 9.33 -0.13
N GLN A 89 -11.90 8.97 -0.55
CA GLN A 89 -11.50 9.07 -1.94
C GLN A 89 -12.07 7.90 -2.74
N VAL A 90 -12.65 8.17 -3.90
CA VAL A 90 -13.14 7.13 -4.82
C VAL A 90 -11.97 6.26 -5.28
N GLY A 91 -12.14 4.94 -5.22
CA GLY A 91 -11.11 3.96 -5.57
C GLY A 91 -10.24 3.47 -4.41
N TYR A 92 -10.32 4.09 -3.22
CA TYR A 92 -9.70 3.53 -2.00
C TYR A 92 -10.63 2.53 -1.34
N ASP A 93 -10.21 1.27 -1.30
CA ASP A 93 -10.94 0.18 -0.63
C ASP A 93 -9.96 -0.66 0.19
N LEU A 94 -10.38 -1.08 1.39
CA LEU A 94 -9.62 -1.95 2.28
C LEU A 94 -10.52 -3.05 2.85
N THR A 95 -10.10 -4.29 2.69
CA THR A 95 -10.73 -5.44 3.35
C THR A 95 -9.70 -6.17 4.20
N ARG A 96 -10.03 -6.47 5.45
CA ARG A 96 -9.13 -7.16 6.38
C ARG A 96 -9.87 -8.20 7.20
N HIS A 97 -9.27 -9.38 7.27
CA HIS A 97 -9.66 -10.47 8.16
C HIS A 97 -8.57 -10.67 9.20
N LEU A 98 -8.93 -10.67 10.46
CA LEU A 98 -8.03 -10.87 11.58
C LEU A 98 -8.53 -12.04 12.42
N PHE A 99 -7.69 -13.04 12.61
CA PHE A 99 -7.92 -14.20 13.47
C PHE A 99 -6.95 -14.17 14.64
N LYS A 100 -7.43 -14.47 15.84
CA LYS A 100 -6.61 -14.68 17.02
C LYS A 100 -7.03 -15.96 17.73
N ALA A 101 -6.04 -16.72 18.15
CA ALA A 101 -6.24 -17.90 18.97
C ALA A 101 -5.22 -17.89 20.10
N ARG A 102 -5.67 -18.06 21.32
CA ARG A 102 -4.82 -18.25 22.50
C ARG A 102 -5.34 -19.45 23.27
N MET A 103 -4.44 -20.33 23.66
CA MET A 103 -4.72 -21.48 24.50
C MET A 103 -3.59 -21.63 25.51
N ASP A 104 -3.96 -21.77 26.77
CA ASP A 104 -3.05 -22.02 27.87
C ASP A 104 -3.49 -23.35 28.53
N PHE A 105 -2.54 -24.27 28.75
CA PHE A 105 -2.77 -25.62 29.28
C PHE A 105 -1.86 -25.87 30.48
N ASP A 106 -2.44 -26.21 31.61
CA ASP A 106 -1.75 -26.74 32.79
C ASP A 106 -1.90 -28.26 32.80
N ILE A 107 -0.95 -28.96 32.14
CA ILE A 107 -1.00 -30.41 31.99
C ILE A 107 -0.82 -31.10 33.32
N THR A 108 0.13 -30.57 34.12
CA THR A 108 0.39 -31.01 35.50
C THR A 108 0.73 -29.77 36.34
N GLU A 109 0.91 -29.93 37.65
CA GLU A 109 1.36 -28.87 38.55
C GLU A 109 2.75 -28.30 38.20
N PHE A 110 3.55 -29.08 37.46
CA PHE A 110 4.91 -28.73 37.08
C PHE A 110 5.10 -28.47 35.58
N LEU A 111 4.06 -28.69 34.75
CA LEU A 111 4.18 -28.58 33.28
C LEU A 111 2.98 -27.80 32.71
N SER A 112 3.29 -26.65 32.10
CA SER A 112 2.33 -25.81 31.41
C SER A 112 2.78 -25.53 29.96
N PHE A 113 1.80 -25.39 29.06
CA PHE A 113 2.01 -24.99 27.67
C PHE A 113 1.10 -23.83 27.29
N GLY A 114 1.63 -22.91 26.48
CA GLY A 114 0.87 -21.81 25.89
C GLY A 114 1.00 -21.81 24.36
N VAL A 115 -0.11 -21.50 23.70
CA VAL A 115 -0.17 -21.29 22.24
C VAL A 115 -0.81 -19.94 21.99
N ASN A 116 -0.16 -19.10 21.19
CA ASN A 116 -0.71 -17.83 20.74
C ASN A 116 -0.53 -17.71 19.23
N MET A 117 -1.61 -17.58 18.50
CA MET A 117 -1.61 -17.47 17.03
C MET A 117 -2.40 -16.25 16.59
N ASN A 118 -1.87 -15.50 15.64
CA ASN A 118 -2.54 -14.39 15.00
C ASN A 118 -2.38 -14.49 13.49
N GLY A 119 -3.46 -14.26 12.76
CA GLY A 119 -3.45 -14.22 11.30
C GLY A 119 -4.15 -12.96 10.81
N THR A 120 -3.50 -12.21 9.95
CA THR A 120 -4.08 -11.03 9.27
C THR A 120 -4.00 -11.24 7.77
N PHE A 121 -5.14 -11.14 7.09
CA PHE A 121 -5.26 -11.21 5.65
C PHE A 121 -5.90 -9.90 5.19
N GLN A 122 -5.16 -9.13 4.42
CA GLN A 122 -5.57 -7.79 4.00
C GLN A 122 -5.47 -7.66 2.49
N LYS A 123 -6.48 -7.04 1.90
CA LYS A 123 -6.47 -6.54 0.54
C LYS A 123 -6.73 -5.03 0.59
N SER A 124 -5.86 -4.26 -0.03
CA SER A 124 -6.08 -2.83 -0.29
C SER A 124 -6.06 -2.55 -1.78
N VAL A 125 -6.91 -1.64 -2.19
CA VAL A 125 -6.93 -1.09 -3.55
C VAL A 125 -6.78 0.42 -3.41
N SER A 126 -5.94 1.01 -4.23
CA SER A 126 -5.74 2.47 -4.30
C SER A 126 -5.98 2.95 -5.73
N PRO A 127 -6.53 4.14 -5.92
CA PRO A 127 -6.65 4.72 -7.25
C PRO A 127 -5.26 5.01 -7.82
N TYR A 128 -5.09 4.84 -9.12
CA TYR A 128 -3.84 5.14 -9.80
C TYR A 128 -3.55 6.64 -9.81
N THR A 129 -4.56 7.46 -10.13
CA THR A 129 -4.44 8.91 -10.11
C THR A 129 -4.94 9.49 -8.79
N GLY A 130 -4.05 10.20 -8.10
CA GLY A 130 -4.34 10.77 -6.78
C GLY A 130 -5.19 12.04 -6.81
N LEU A 131 -5.62 12.48 -5.62
CA LEU A 131 -6.46 13.67 -5.42
C LEU A 131 -5.81 14.95 -5.92
N VAL A 132 -4.51 15.14 -5.71
CA VAL A 132 -3.79 16.36 -6.10
C VAL A 132 -3.94 16.63 -7.61
N THR A 133 -3.87 15.58 -8.42
CA THR A 133 -4.08 15.70 -9.86
C THR A 133 -5.51 16.14 -10.18
N MET A 134 -6.52 15.56 -9.51
CA MET A 134 -7.93 15.93 -9.72
C MET A 134 -8.23 17.36 -9.29
N GLU A 135 -7.70 17.78 -8.14
CA GLU A 135 -7.89 19.13 -7.61
C GLU A 135 -7.16 20.22 -8.40
N SER A 136 -6.11 19.86 -9.15
CA SER A 136 -5.37 20.78 -10.01
C SER A 136 -6.04 21.04 -11.36
N ILE A 137 -7.07 20.27 -11.71
CA ILE A 137 -7.78 20.42 -13.00
C ILE A 137 -8.77 21.57 -12.92
N HIS A 138 -8.78 22.40 -13.96
CA HIS A 138 -9.68 23.54 -14.03
C HIS A 138 -11.15 23.10 -14.13
N PRO A 139 -12.08 23.79 -13.46
CA PRO A 139 -13.49 23.39 -13.40
C PRO A 139 -14.23 23.45 -14.74
N TRP A 140 -13.75 24.20 -15.72
CA TRP A 140 -14.35 24.21 -17.07
C TRP A 140 -13.95 23.03 -17.95
N ILE A 141 -13.05 22.17 -17.49
CA ILE A 141 -12.65 20.96 -18.20
C ILE A 141 -13.58 19.83 -17.76
N SER A 142 -14.27 19.21 -18.72
CA SER A 142 -15.13 18.05 -18.46
C SER A 142 -14.37 16.75 -18.72
N PRO A 143 -14.46 15.76 -17.82
CA PRO A 143 -13.90 14.43 -18.07
C PRO A 143 -14.73 13.58 -19.03
N TYR A 144 -15.91 14.07 -19.44
CA TYR A 144 -16.88 13.35 -20.26
C TYR A 144 -16.97 13.89 -21.67
N ASN A 145 -17.20 13.00 -22.63
CA ASN A 145 -17.65 13.31 -23.97
C ASN A 145 -19.12 13.75 -23.97
N GLU A 146 -19.62 14.24 -25.10
CA GLU A 146 -21.04 14.64 -25.24
C GLU A 146 -22.02 13.49 -25.05
N ASP A 147 -21.59 12.24 -25.35
CA ASP A 147 -22.37 11.03 -25.15
C ASP A 147 -22.31 10.47 -23.71
N GLY A 148 -21.64 11.17 -22.79
CA GLY A 148 -21.48 10.77 -21.40
C GLY A 148 -20.37 9.74 -21.13
N THR A 149 -19.63 9.29 -22.14
CA THR A 149 -18.47 8.42 -21.94
C THR A 149 -17.26 9.19 -21.45
N LEU A 150 -16.33 8.50 -20.76
CA LEU A 150 -15.10 9.13 -20.29
C LEU A 150 -14.17 9.45 -21.47
N LYS A 151 -13.70 10.67 -21.56
CA LYS A 151 -12.68 11.09 -22.53
C LYS A 151 -11.43 10.25 -22.37
N TYR A 152 -10.75 9.95 -23.47
CA TYR A 152 -9.47 9.22 -23.45
C TYR A 152 -8.37 10.04 -22.77
N ASN A 153 -8.24 11.31 -23.18
CA ASN A 153 -7.40 12.32 -22.57
C ASN A 153 -8.21 13.61 -22.40
N MET A 154 -7.75 14.50 -21.55
CA MET A 154 -8.34 15.83 -21.43
C MET A 154 -7.65 16.79 -22.39
N GLU A 155 -8.40 17.77 -22.89
CA GLU A 155 -7.89 18.76 -23.81
C GLU A 155 -6.75 19.52 -23.16
N ALA A 156 -5.57 19.42 -23.76
CA ALA A 156 -4.43 20.23 -23.34
C ALA A 156 -4.76 21.70 -23.63
N TRP A 157 -4.70 22.50 -22.60
CA TRP A 157 -4.73 23.93 -22.79
C TRP A 157 -3.30 24.40 -22.93
N SER A 158 -2.93 24.94 -24.07
CA SER A 158 -1.62 25.36 -24.53
C SER A 158 -0.40 24.94 -23.66
N ASP A 159 0.70 24.61 -24.29
CA ASP A 159 1.99 24.17 -23.71
C ASP A 159 2.53 25.05 -22.55
N MET A 160 1.90 26.20 -22.29
CA MET A 160 2.37 27.20 -21.32
C MET A 160 1.76 27.10 -19.92
N VAL A 161 0.66 26.39 -19.70
CA VAL A 161 -0.09 26.47 -18.42
C VAL A 161 -0.44 25.12 -17.80
N MET A 162 -0.26 24.01 -18.49
CA MET A 162 -0.56 22.68 -17.97
C MET A 162 0.65 21.75 -18.05
N SER A 163 0.95 21.09 -16.95
CA SER A 163 1.91 19.97 -16.93
C SER A 163 1.41 18.81 -17.80
N ALA A 164 2.31 17.93 -18.24
CA ALA A 164 1.95 16.71 -18.97
C ALA A 164 0.91 15.84 -18.23
N GLU A 165 0.84 15.95 -16.91
CA GLU A 165 -0.14 15.28 -16.04
C GLU A 165 -1.58 15.74 -16.27
N ALA A 166 -1.77 16.95 -16.75
CA ALA A 166 -3.08 17.50 -17.06
C ALA A 166 -3.72 16.91 -18.34
N LEU A 167 -2.97 16.15 -19.12
CA LEU A 167 -3.50 15.41 -20.29
C LEU A 167 -4.23 14.13 -19.90
N VAL A 168 -4.01 13.64 -18.69
CA VAL A 168 -4.62 12.42 -18.19
C VAL A 168 -6.06 12.70 -17.74
N ASN A 169 -6.99 11.86 -18.13
CA ASN A 169 -8.32 11.86 -17.52
C ASN A 169 -8.29 10.96 -16.27
N PRO A 170 -8.25 11.54 -15.06
CA PRO A 170 -8.09 10.76 -13.84
C PRO A 170 -9.26 9.81 -13.57
N LEU A 171 -10.47 10.13 -14.01
CA LEU A 171 -11.61 9.24 -13.87
C LEU A 171 -11.48 8.02 -14.76
N ARG A 172 -10.99 8.18 -15.99
CA ARG A 172 -10.73 7.07 -16.89
C ARG A 172 -9.60 6.22 -16.38
N ASP A 173 -8.51 6.83 -15.94
CA ASP A 173 -7.40 6.11 -15.38
C ASP A 173 -7.82 5.28 -14.15
N ASN A 174 -8.54 5.88 -13.22
CA ASN A 174 -9.01 5.17 -12.03
C ASN A 174 -10.11 4.13 -12.31
N ALA A 175 -10.80 4.21 -13.46
CA ALA A 175 -11.77 3.19 -13.86
C ALA A 175 -11.13 1.92 -14.43
N TYR A 176 -9.93 2.02 -15.01
CA TYR A 176 -9.28 0.92 -15.72
C TYR A 176 -7.95 0.50 -15.09
N ASN A 177 -7.22 1.42 -14.46
CA ASN A 177 -5.96 1.17 -13.77
C ASN A 177 -6.20 0.92 -12.29
N ASP A 178 -5.36 0.11 -11.66
CA ASP A 178 -5.38 -0.05 -10.21
C ASP A 178 -4.01 -0.34 -9.60
N LEU A 179 -3.91 -0.02 -8.30
CA LEU A 179 -2.84 -0.42 -7.40
C LEU A 179 -3.46 -1.34 -6.36
N THR A 180 -3.17 -2.62 -6.44
CA THR A 180 -3.71 -3.61 -5.50
C THR A 180 -2.58 -4.19 -4.65
N GLU A 181 -2.74 -4.21 -3.34
CA GLU A 181 -1.82 -4.89 -2.42
C GLU A 181 -2.58 -5.96 -1.63
N LEU A 182 -2.03 -7.17 -1.65
CA LEU A 182 -2.39 -8.28 -0.77
C LEU A 182 -1.31 -8.45 0.27
N ARG A 183 -1.68 -8.40 1.56
CA ARG A 183 -0.75 -8.59 2.66
C ARG A 183 -1.27 -9.62 3.64
N ASN A 184 -0.51 -10.69 3.81
CA ASN A 184 -0.84 -11.79 4.71
C ASN A 184 0.25 -11.90 5.78
N ASN A 185 -0.12 -11.77 7.03
CA ASN A 185 0.76 -11.91 8.18
C ASN A 185 0.27 -13.08 9.04
N LEU A 186 1.14 -14.02 9.33
CA LEU A 186 0.91 -15.11 10.27
C LEU A 186 1.95 -15.03 11.38
N PHE A 187 1.49 -15.07 12.60
CA PHE A 187 2.31 -15.11 13.80
C PHE A 187 1.88 -16.28 14.66
N GLY A 188 2.83 -17.07 15.13
CA GLY A 188 2.60 -18.16 16.05
C GLY A 188 3.66 -18.16 17.15
N SER A 189 3.24 -18.33 18.41
CA SER A 189 4.13 -18.48 19.54
C SER A 189 3.69 -19.68 20.37
N PHE A 190 4.64 -20.57 20.65
CA PHE A 190 4.49 -21.75 21.48
C PHE A 190 5.41 -21.62 22.67
N SER A 191 4.85 -21.67 23.88
CA SER A 191 5.63 -21.60 25.11
C SER A 191 5.43 -22.86 25.95
N GLY A 192 6.51 -23.33 26.56
CA GLY A 192 6.51 -24.42 27.53
C GLY A 192 7.19 -23.98 28.81
N ILE A 193 6.59 -24.30 29.95
CA ILE A 193 7.15 -24.02 31.28
C ILE A 193 7.19 -25.33 32.04
N LEU A 194 8.38 -25.72 32.49
CA LEU A 194 8.62 -26.90 33.33
C LEU A 194 9.21 -26.46 34.67
N LYS A 195 8.55 -26.83 35.78
CA LYS A 195 8.94 -26.54 37.15
C LYS A 195 9.19 -27.86 37.89
N PRO A 196 10.31 -28.59 37.60
CA PRO A 196 10.56 -29.89 38.24
C PRO A 196 10.76 -29.81 39.75
N PHE A 197 11.17 -28.63 40.23
CA PHE A 197 11.32 -28.30 41.64
C PHE A 197 10.81 -26.91 41.93
N SER A 198 10.40 -26.58 43.13
CA SER A 198 9.93 -25.25 43.48
C SER A 198 10.93 -24.13 43.30
N TRP A 199 12.21 -24.45 43.25
CA TRP A 199 13.34 -23.52 43.06
C TRP A 199 13.90 -23.49 41.64
N LEU A 200 13.40 -24.33 40.70
CA LEU A 200 13.91 -24.44 39.34
C LEU A 200 12.78 -24.30 38.33
N THR A 201 12.92 -23.33 37.43
CA THR A 201 11.99 -23.13 36.30
C THR A 201 12.77 -23.17 34.98
N LEU A 202 12.33 -24.00 34.06
CA LEU A 202 12.75 -24.02 32.68
C LEU A 202 11.61 -23.47 31.84
N SER A 203 11.87 -22.47 30.99
CA SER A 203 10.91 -21.95 30.04
C SER A 203 11.50 -21.94 28.64
N SER A 204 10.69 -22.34 27.66
CA SER A 204 11.03 -22.27 26.24
C SER A 204 9.91 -21.55 25.53
N THR A 205 10.25 -20.52 24.77
CA THR A 205 9.32 -19.78 23.89
C THR A 205 9.83 -19.84 22.47
N ASN A 206 8.99 -20.31 21.57
CA ASN A 206 9.30 -20.47 20.15
C ASN A 206 8.29 -19.66 19.36
N THR A 207 8.78 -18.68 18.60
CA THR A 207 7.96 -17.75 17.84
C THR A 207 8.28 -17.86 16.36
N PHE A 208 7.25 -17.99 15.55
CA PHE A 208 7.32 -18.00 14.10
C PHE A 208 6.51 -16.84 13.52
N THR A 209 7.08 -16.12 12.58
CA THR A 209 6.39 -15.06 11.84
C THR A 209 6.55 -15.30 10.35
N LEU A 210 5.45 -15.18 9.59
CA LEU A 210 5.43 -15.22 8.13
C LEU A 210 4.70 -14.01 7.61
N ILE A 211 5.34 -13.27 6.70
CA ILE A 211 4.77 -12.12 6.01
C ILE A 211 4.88 -12.38 4.52
N ASN A 212 3.74 -12.36 3.82
CA ASN A 212 3.69 -12.37 2.37
C ASN A 212 3.01 -11.09 1.91
N THR A 213 3.64 -10.41 0.95
CA THR A 213 3.09 -9.23 0.26
C THR A 213 3.07 -9.50 -1.24
N ASN A 214 1.98 -9.15 -1.90
CA ASN A 214 1.87 -9.12 -3.35
C ASN A 214 1.26 -7.78 -3.73
N ALA A 215 2.05 -6.93 -4.39
CA ALA A 215 1.59 -5.63 -4.87
C ALA A 215 1.59 -5.64 -6.40
N ASN A 216 0.48 -5.21 -6.97
CA ASN A 216 0.28 -5.14 -8.41
C ASN A 216 -0.06 -3.71 -8.80
N GLU A 217 0.69 -3.16 -9.76
CA GLU A 217 0.34 -1.94 -10.47
C GLU A 217 -0.06 -2.33 -11.89
N TYR A 218 -1.32 -2.07 -12.22
CA TYR A 218 -1.87 -2.39 -13.53
C TYR A 218 -2.29 -1.13 -14.26
N LEU A 219 -1.75 -0.94 -15.47
CA LEU A 219 -2.10 0.13 -16.39
C LEU A 219 -2.69 -0.46 -17.66
N ASP A 220 -3.96 -0.18 -17.89
CA ASP A 220 -4.71 -0.69 -19.03
C ASP A 220 -4.38 0.08 -20.31
N SER A 221 -4.21 -0.62 -21.42
CA SER A 221 -3.96 -0.04 -22.74
C SER A 221 -5.05 0.93 -23.23
N ARG A 222 -6.23 0.91 -22.63
CA ARG A 222 -7.35 1.83 -22.93
C ARG A 222 -7.22 3.17 -22.22
N THR A 223 -6.21 3.36 -21.36
CA THR A 223 -5.97 4.61 -20.66
C THR A 223 -4.83 5.40 -21.28
N TYR A 224 -4.81 6.70 -21.02
CA TYR A 224 -3.70 7.54 -21.46
C TYR A 224 -2.40 7.11 -20.76
N SER A 225 -2.43 6.90 -19.45
CA SER A 225 -1.27 6.45 -18.67
C SER A 225 -0.76 5.09 -19.13
N GLY A 226 -1.64 4.15 -19.48
CA GLY A 226 -1.27 2.84 -19.98
C GLY A 226 -0.64 2.87 -21.40
N ASN A 227 -0.95 3.91 -22.18
CA ASN A 227 -0.44 4.06 -23.56
C ASN A 227 0.78 4.99 -23.66
N HIS A 228 0.95 5.90 -22.70
CA HIS A 228 1.98 6.96 -22.73
C HIS A 228 2.89 6.92 -21.49
N SER A 229 3.17 5.73 -20.96
CA SER A 229 4.13 5.64 -19.84
C SER A 229 5.48 6.24 -20.26
N SER A 230 6.11 6.94 -19.35
CA SER A 230 7.19 7.94 -19.51
C SER A 230 8.46 7.52 -20.28
N ASN A 231 8.51 6.32 -20.85
CA ASN A 231 9.70 5.80 -21.56
C ASN A 231 9.38 5.11 -22.91
N ASN A 232 8.50 5.72 -23.72
CA ASN A 232 8.09 5.24 -25.04
C ASN A 232 7.02 4.14 -25.06
N VAL A 233 5.79 4.59 -25.34
CA VAL A 233 4.69 3.81 -25.90
C VAL A 233 4.66 2.35 -25.41
N SER A 234 4.15 2.15 -24.21
CA SER A 234 3.74 0.83 -23.77
C SER A 234 2.23 0.70 -23.97
N ASN A 235 1.80 -0.35 -24.63
CA ASN A 235 0.38 -0.65 -24.78
C ASN A 235 -0.09 -1.46 -23.57
N GLY A 236 -0.23 -0.79 -22.42
CA GLY A 236 -0.53 -1.40 -21.14
C GLY A 236 0.71 -1.92 -20.39
N THR A 237 0.66 -1.89 -19.06
CA THR A 237 1.75 -2.31 -18.17
C THR A 237 1.20 -3.08 -16.99
N LEU A 238 1.88 -4.14 -16.60
CA LEU A 238 1.66 -4.83 -15.33
C LEU A 238 2.99 -4.94 -14.58
N LYS A 239 3.03 -4.38 -13.36
CA LYS A 239 4.13 -4.60 -12.42
C LYS A 239 3.64 -5.48 -11.30
N VAL A 240 4.42 -6.47 -10.96
CA VAL A 240 4.15 -7.43 -9.87
C VAL A 240 5.34 -7.42 -8.92
N ASP A 241 5.10 -7.02 -7.70
CA ASP A 241 6.06 -7.05 -6.61
C ASP A 241 5.63 -8.10 -5.59
N ASP A 242 6.40 -9.17 -5.48
CA ASP A 242 6.20 -10.22 -4.48
C ASP A 242 7.26 -10.13 -3.40
N GLY A 243 6.84 -10.15 -2.15
CA GLY A 243 7.68 -10.19 -0.98
C GLY A 243 7.28 -11.34 -0.05
N ARG A 244 8.26 -12.13 0.38
CA ARG A 244 8.08 -13.13 1.42
C ARG A 244 9.18 -13.02 2.44
N SER A 245 8.78 -12.91 3.70
CA SER A 245 9.71 -12.93 4.83
C SER A 245 9.19 -13.88 5.89
N TRP A 246 10.05 -14.74 6.40
CA TRP A 246 9.76 -15.51 7.60
C TRP A 246 10.87 -15.32 8.65
N SER A 247 10.50 -15.44 9.90
CA SER A 247 11.46 -15.42 10.99
C SER A 247 11.07 -16.46 12.05
N PHE A 248 12.08 -16.99 12.69
CA PHE A 248 11.96 -17.89 13.82
C PHE A 248 12.81 -17.36 14.98
N LEU A 249 12.24 -17.33 16.16
CA LEU A 249 12.91 -16.98 17.41
C LEU A 249 12.65 -18.07 18.42
N THR A 250 13.69 -18.65 18.99
CA THR A 250 13.60 -19.50 20.18
C THR A 250 14.34 -18.84 21.33
N SER A 251 13.70 -18.80 22.49
CA SER A 251 14.26 -18.29 23.74
C SER A 251 14.07 -19.34 24.83
N ASN A 252 15.17 -19.83 25.37
CA ASN A 252 15.20 -20.82 26.41
C ASN A 252 15.82 -20.22 27.66
N ILE A 253 15.10 -20.27 28.78
CA ILE A 253 15.52 -19.66 30.04
C ILE A 253 15.47 -20.70 31.17
N LEU A 254 16.59 -20.84 31.82
CA LEU A 254 16.72 -21.55 33.10
C LEU A 254 16.76 -20.52 34.21
N ARG A 255 15.82 -20.59 35.15
CA ARG A 255 15.78 -19.75 36.34
C ARG A 255 15.90 -20.58 37.60
N LEU A 256 16.86 -20.18 38.44
CA LEU A 256 17.10 -20.73 39.77
C LEU A 256 16.65 -19.69 40.83
N GLN A 257 15.90 -20.13 41.81
CA GLN A 257 15.53 -19.26 42.92
C GLN A 257 15.33 -20.10 44.19
N HIS A 258 16.30 -20.03 45.07
CA HIS A 258 16.27 -20.85 46.30
C HIS A 258 16.58 -20.03 47.54
N ARG A 259 15.90 -20.36 48.62
CA ARG A 259 16.07 -19.70 49.92
C ARG A 259 16.63 -20.67 50.91
N PHE A 260 17.74 -20.30 51.55
CA PHE A 260 18.43 -21.03 52.58
C PHE A 260 18.39 -20.24 53.89
N GLY A 261 17.40 -20.51 54.75
CA GLY A 261 17.22 -19.75 55.98
C GLY A 261 16.93 -18.27 55.68
N GLU A 262 17.84 -17.39 56.11
CA GLU A 262 17.74 -15.95 55.86
C GLU A 262 18.37 -15.52 54.52
N HIS A 263 19.11 -16.40 53.82
CA HIS A 263 19.75 -16.13 52.54
C HIS A 263 18.87 -16.51 51.38
N SER A 264 18.89 -15.70 50.35
CA SER A 264 18.19 -15.94 49.05
C SER A 264 19.23 -15.92 47.92
N LEU A 265 19.23 -17.00 47.15
CA LEU A 265 20.06 -17.11 45.93
C LEU A 265 19.12 -17.11 44.71
N GLY A 266 19.35 -16.21 43.78
CA GLY A 266 18.69 -16.16 42.48
C GLY A 266 19.70 -16.20 41.34
N GLY A 267 19.34 -16.87 40.23
CA GLY A 267 20.17 -16.92 39.05
C GLY A 267 19.33 -17.21 37.81
N LEU A 268 19.80 -16.72 36.69
CA LEU A 268 19.19 -16.93 35.37
C LEU A 268 20.29 -17.25 34.36
N LEU A 269 20.01 -18.26 33.52
CA LEU A 269 20.78 -18.55 32.31
C LEU A 269 19.81 -18.57 31.14
N GLY A 270 20.08 -17.77 30.11
CA GLY A 270 19.26 -17.68 28.91
C GLY A 270 20.04 -17.98 27.65
N GLN A 271 19.35 -18.52 26.67
CA GLN A 271 19.83 -18.76 25.32
C GLN A 271 18.77 -18.31 24.35
N GLU A 272 19.15 -17.53 23.35
CA GLU A 272 18.30 -17.12 22.25
C GLU A 272 18.94 -17.46 20.90
N TRP A 273 18.10 -17.91 19.97
CA TRP A 273 18.46 -18.06 18.56
C TRP A 273 17.38 -17.45 17.72
N TYR A 274 17.80 -16.56 16.82
CA TYR A 274 16.95 -15.87 15.87
C TYR A 274 17.44 -16.12 14.46
N GLU A 275 16.50 -16.40 13.56
CA GLU A 275 16.74 -16.55 12.15
C GLU A 275 15.65 -15.84 11.37
N ARG A 276 16.05 -15.17 10.30
CA ARG A 276 15.13 -14.50 9.37
C ARG A 276 15.62 -14.74 7.95
N HIS A 277 14.67 -15.09 7.10
CA HIS A 277 14.85 -15.17 5.67
C HIS A 277 13.88 -14.21 4.98
N SER A 278 14.35 -13.44 4.00
CA SER A 278 13.54 -12.51 3.23
C SER A 278 13.87 -12.62 1.76
N ARG A 279 12.84 -12.73 0.94
CA ARG A 279 12.94 -12.78 -0.52
C ARG A 279 11.97 -11.79 -1.13
N THR A 280 12.43 -11.03 -2.12
CA THR A 280 11.58 -10.16 -2.96
C THR A 280 11.77 -10.54 -4.42
N SER A 281 10.75 -10.35 -5.22
CA SER A 281 10.84 -10.43 -6.67
C SER A 281 10.01 -9.33 -7.31
N HIS A 282 10.51 -8.78 -8.41
CA HIS A 282 9.87 -7.75 -9.21
C HIS A 282 9.80 -8.20 -10.66
N VAL A 283 8.62 -8.14 -11.24
CA VAL A 283 8.36 -8.45 -12.65
C VAL A 283 7.60 -7.28 -13.27
N GLU A 284 8.08 -6.80 -14.40
CA GLU A 284 7.41 -5.74 -15.15
C GLU A 284 7.12 -6.24 -16.57
N MET A 285 5.85 -6.15 -16.99
CA MET A 285 5.33 -6.64 -18.25
C MET A 285 4.72 -5.49 -19.05
N TYR A 286 4.89 -5.53 -20.38
CA TYR A 286 4.43 -4.50 -21.33
C TYR A 286 3.72 -5.12 -22.52
N ASP A 287 3.07 -4.27 -23.29
CA ASP A 287 2.34 -4.61 -24.50
C ASP A 287 1.24 -5.62 -24.22
N GLN A 288 0.20 -5.16 -23.56
CA GLN A 288 -1.02 -5.92 -23.25
C GLN A 288 -1.65 -6.46 -24.54
N LEU A 289 -1.88 -7.77 -24.60
CA LEU A 289 -2.46 -8.47 -25.76
C LEU A 289 -3.98 -8.30 -25.81
N ILE A 290 -4.63 -8.30 -24.67
CA ILE A 290 -6.08 -8.16 -24.52
C ILE A 290 -6.36 -7.13 -23.44
N ALA A 291 -7.07 -6.04 -23.78
CA ALA A 291 -7.44 -4.99 -22.85
C ALA A 291 -8.29 -5.57 -21.69
N GLY A 292 -7.92 -5.21 -20.45
CA GLY A 292 -8.55 -5.71 -19.23
C GLY A 292 -7.94 -6.98 -18.65
N GLU A 293 -7.03 -7.66 -19.37
CA GLU A 293 -6.32 -8.83 -18.85
C GLU A 293 -5.23 -8.41 -17.86
N ARG A 294 -5.26 -8.98 -16.65
CA ARG A 294 -4.43 -8.57 -15.50
C ARG A 294 -3.42 -9.64 -15.05
N ASN A 295 -3.24 -10.70 -15.82
CA ASN A 295 -2.24 -11.71 -15.50
C ASN A 295 -1.01 -11.59 -16.42
N VAL A 296 0.11 -12.10 -15.97
CA VAL A 296 1.40 -12.05 -16.67
C VAL A 296 1.31 -12.64 -18.10
N GLY A 297 0.48 -13.64 -18.32
CA GLY A 297 0.27 -14.25 -19.64
C GLY A 297 -0.49 -13.35 -20.64
N GLY A 298 -1.11 -12.27 -20.16
CA GLY A 298 -1.82 -11.28 -20.98
C GLY A 298 -0.94 -10.23 -21.63
N PHE A 299 0.39 -10.33 -21.50
CA PHE A 299 1.36 -9.35 -21.99
C PHE A 299 2.38 -9.99 -22.92
N ALA A 300 2.74 -9.26 -24.00
CA ALA A 300 3.63 -9.80 -25.02
C ALA A 300 5.12 -9.69 -24.68
N LYS A 301 5.50 -8.75 -23.80
CA LYS A 301 6.90 -8.46 -23.50
C LYS A 301 7.13 -8.35 -22.00
N GLN A 302 8.25 -8.89 -21.56
CA GLN A 302 8.80 -8.71 -20.24
C GLN A 302 9.94 -7.68 -20.32
N GLY A 303 9.93 -6.71 -19.39
CA GLY A 303 10.92 -5.64 -19.33
C GLY A 303 10.68 -4.48 -20.32
N ARG A 304 11.42 -3.41 -20.16
CA ARG A 304 11.26 -2.17 -20.96
C ARG A 304 11.54 -2.38 -22.44
N LYS A 305 10.78 -1.69 -23.28
CA LYS A 305 10.78 -1.80 -24.74
C LYS A 305 12.16 -1.58 -25.41
N ASN A 306 13.05 -0.81 -24.81
CA ASN A 306 14.33 -0.39 -25.38
C ASN A 306 15.56 -1.02 -24.72
N ASP A 307 15.38 -1.78 -23.65
CA ASP A 307 16.49 -2.45 -22.98
C ASP A 307 16.49 -3.92 -23.37
N ALA A 308 17.60 -4.35 -23.95
CA ALA A 308 17.84 -5.77 -24.18
C ALA A 308 17.78 -6.52 -22.82
N GLY A 309 16.59 -7.00 -22.49
CA GLY A 309 16.35 -7.88 -21.37
C GLY A 309 16.35 -7.21 -19.99
N VAL A 310 15.26 -6.50 -19.63
CA VAL A 310 14.98 -6.32 -18.20
C VAL A 310 14.56 -7.69 -17.67
N VAL A 311 15.55 -8.35 -17.09
CA VAL A 311 15.36 -9.61 -16.37
C VAL A 311 14.54 -9.30 -15.12
N PRO A 312 13.61 -10.17 -14.70
CA PRO A 312 13.01 -10.07 -13.38
C PRO A 312 14.08 -9.85 -12.34
N THR A 313 13.91 -8.88 -11.47
CA THR A 313 14.83 -8.62 -10.39
C THR A 313 14.32 -9.25 -9.11
N GLY A 314 15.23 -9.63 -8.23
CA GLY A 314 14.87 -10.16 -6.93
C GLY A 314 16.04 -10.05 -5.98
N THR A 315 15.73 -10.01 -4.69
CA THR A 315 16.73 -10.03 -3.62
C THR A 315 16.39 -11.15 -2.67
N GLU A 316 17.44 -11.75 -2.11
CA GLU A 316 17.34 -12.73 -1.05
C GLU A 316 18.31 -12.32 0.05
N SER A 317 17.87 -12.34 1.28
CA SER A 317 18.70 -11.99 2.43
C SER A 317 18.38 -12.87 3.62
N ASP A 318 19.43 -13.31 4.29
CA ASP A 318 19.39 -14.05 5.52
C ASP A 318 19.98 -13.23 6.65
N ALA A 319 19.41 -13.33 7.83
CA ALA A 319 19.93 -12.76 9.05
C ALA A 319 19.73 -13.76 10.18
N GLY A 320 20.73 -13.88 11.05
CA GLY A 320 20.63 -14.73 12.22
C GLY A 320 21.45 -14.17 13.37
N SER A 321 21.04 -14.48 14.58
CA SER A 321 21.79 -14.19 15.79
C SER A 321 21.65 -15.33 16.79
N PHE A 322 22.72 -15.53 17.56
CA PHE A 322 22.74 -16.42 18.71
C PHE A 322 23.31 -15.68 19.90
N SER A 323 22.64 -15.76 21.02
CA SER A 323 23.09 -15.12 22.26
C SER A 323 22.92 -16.07 23.46
N VAL A 324 23.83 -15.93 24.42
CA VAL A 324 23.75 -16.54 25.74
C VAL A 324 23.94 -15.43 26.77
N PHE A 325 23.09 -15.41 27.77
CA PHE A 325 23.12 -14.38 28.82
C PHE A 325 22.89 -15.01 30.19
N SER A 326 23.41 -14.38 31.23
CA SER A 326 23.26 -14.84 32.62
C SER A 326 23.15 -13.67 33.56
N GLU A 327 22.44 -13.90 34.66
CA GLU A 327 22.28 -12.98 35.79
C GLU A 327 22.35 -13.77 37.10
N ILE A 328 22.97 -13.21 38.13
CA ILE A 328 23.13 -13.82 39.46
C ILE A 328 22.66 -12.83 40.52
#